data_ee7460ead98d68c44fbd3133bb8c8f52
#
_entry.id   ee7460ead98d68c44fbd3133bb8c8f52
#
_cell.length_a   1.000
_cell.length_b   1.000
_cell.length_c   1.000
_cell.angle_alpha   90.00
_cell.angle_beta   90.00
_cell.angle_gamma   90.00
#
_symmetry.space_group_name_H-M   'P 1'
#
loop_
_entity.id
_entity.type
_entity.pdbx_description
1 polymer ?
#
loop_
_entity_poly.entity_id
_entity_poly.type
_entity_poly.pdbx_seq_one_letter_code
_entity_poly.pdbx_strand_id
1 'polypeptide(L)'
;MTERPYSQACENNKAPILAVLKQHCQAPGTLLEIGAGTGQHAAWLSGQLPHLQWQPSDVAANLPYIRQWQSDPGNRALPPLALDVAGEWPAGHFDYLFTANTFHIMAEPLVEACIRKGCEHLTEDGKFLVYGPFNYQGQFTSDSNRQFDQRLREGDGDRGIRDQEWVVEQFARQQRHLLADHEMPANNRLLVFG
;
A
#
# COMPACT_ATOMS: atom_id res chain seq x y z
N MET A 1 -20.95 -21.31 5.76
CA MET A 1 -20.42 -19.92 5.79
C MET A 1 -18.99 -20.02 5.34
N THR A 2 -18.62 -19.36 4.23
CA THR A 2 -17.22 -19.31 3.80
C THR A 2 -16.44 -18.53 4.85
N GLU A 3 -15.32 -19.09 5.29
CA GLU A 3 -14.43 -18.45 6.25
C GLU A 3 -13.96 -17.09 5.70
N ARG A 4 -14.00 -16.05 6.53
CA ARG A 4 -13.62 -14.69 6.14
C ARG A 4 -12.14 -14.67 5.76
N PRO A 5 -11.75 -14.03 4.65
CA PRO A 5 -10.36 -13.98 4.23
C PRO A 5 -9.49 -13.33 5.33
N TYR A 6 -8.37 -13.96 5.64
CA TYR A 6 -7.49 -13.56 6.72
C TYR A 6 -6.03 -13.60 6.27
N SER A 7 -5.27 -12.59 6.65
CA SER A 7 -3.83 -12.50 6.44
C SER A 7 -3.11 -12.28 7.76
N GLN A 8 -2.29 -13.24 8.17
CA GLN A 8 -1.44 -13.11 9.36
C GLN A 8 -0.45 -11.94 9.20
N ALA A 9 0.02 -11.67 7.98
CA ALA A 9 0.90 -10.54 7.71
C ALA A 9 0.23 -9.20 8.04
N CYS A 10 -1.05 -9.01 7.66
CA CYS A 10 -1.81 -7.82 8.02
C CYS A 10 -1.95 -7.68 9.53
N GLU A 11 -2.20 -8.77 10.23
CA GLU A 11 -2.33 -8.75 11.69
C GLU A 11 -1.02 -8.35 12.38
N ASN A 12 0.10 -8.86 11.88
CA ASN A 12 1.42 -8.58 12.46
C ASN A 12 1.91 -7.15 12.20
N ASN A 13 1.52 -6.53 11.07
CA ASN A 13 2.07 -5.24 10.64
C ASN A 13 1.13 -4.04 10.86
N LYS A 14 -0.16 -4.26 11.13
CA LYS A 14 -1.14 -3.16 11.26
C LYS A 14 -0.79 -2.13 12.32
N ALA A 15 -0.31 -2.55 13.50
CA ALA A 15 0.04 -1.64 14.59
C ALA A 15 1.33 -0.83 14.29
N PRO A 16 2.44 -1.43 13.80
CA PRO A 16 3.58 -0.67 13.29
C PRO A 16 3.22 0.31 12.17
N ILE A 17 2.40 -0.11 11.20
CA ILE A 17 1.91 0.78 10.12
C ILE A 17 1.13 1.96 10.70
N LEU A 18 0.21 1.71 11.64
CA LEU A 18 -0.56 2.77 12.29
C LEU A 18 0.34 3.82 12.94
N ALA A 19 1.42 3.39 13.59
CA ALA A 19 2.35 4.31 14.25
C ALA A 19 2.97 5.31 13.26
N VAL A 20 3.32 4.85 12.06
CA VAL A 20 3.86 5.71 11.00
C VAL A 20 2.76 6.58 10.36
N LEU A 21 1.58 6.00 10.08
CA LEU A 21 0.45 6.77 9.55
C LEU A 21 0.09 7.95 10.46
N LYS A 22 0.09 7.77 11.78
CA LYS A 22 -0.15 8.85 12.76
C LYS A 22 0.88 9.97 12.70
N GLN A 23 2.11 9.70 12.26
CA GLN A 23 3.15 10.71 12.12
C GLN A 23 2.97 11.52 10.82
N HIS A 24 2.53 10.89 9.75
CA HIS A 24 2.52 11.50 8.42
C HIS A 24 1.15 11.94 7.91
N CYS A 25 0.07 11.33 8.41
CA CYS A 25 -1.32 11.61 8.02
C CYS A 25 -2.06 12.31 9.17
N GLN A 26 -1.58 13.49 9.59
CA GLN A 26 -2.13 14.20 10.76
C GLN A 26 -3.33 15.07 10.41
N ALA A 27 -3.36 15.65 9.22
CA ALA A 27 -4.47 16.49 8.79
C ALA A 27 -5.70 15.64 8.41
N PRO A 28 -6.91 16.13 8.68
CA PRO A 28 -8.12 15.53 8.11
C PRO A 28 -8.05 15.50 6.58
N GLY A 29 -8.55 14.43 5.98
CA GLY A 29 -8.51 14.29 4.53
C GLY A 29 -9.01 12.94 4.03
N THR A 30 -8.84 12.73 2.74
CA THR A 30 -9.18 11.50 2.04
C THR A 30 -7.95 10.63 1.86
N LEU A 31 -8.07 9.34 2.17
CA LEU A 31 -7.01 8.36 1.95
C LEU A 31 -7.52 7.25 1.03
N LEU A 32 -6.82 7.03 -0.09
CA LEU A 32 -7.05 5.87 -0.96
C LEU A 32 -6.05 4.77 -0.61
N GLU A 33 -6.54 3.59 -0.21
CA GLU A 33 -5.75 2.39 -0.06
C GLU A 33 -5.77 1.60 -1.38
N ILE A 34 -4.59 1.39 -1.96
CA ILE A 34 -4.38 0.68 -3.22
C ILE A 34 -3.99 -0.76 -2.89
N GLY A 35 -4.73 -1.75 -3.40
CA GLY A 35 -4.46 -3.16 -3.16
C GLY A 35 -4.79 -3.58 -1.73
N ALA A 36 -6.03 -3.32 -1.28
CA ALA A 36 -6.48 -3.63 0.08
C ALA A 36 -6.57 -5.14 0.39
N GLY A 37 -6.46 -6.01 -0.61
CA GLY A 37 -6.37 -7.45 -0.46
C GLY A 37 -7.53 -8.08 0.30
N THR A 38 -7.27 -8.54 1.52
CA THR A 38 -8.32 -9.09 2.39
C THR A 38 -9.25 -8.03 2.96
N GLY A 39 -8.84 -6.76 3.03
CA GLY A 39 -9.57 -5.66 3.66
C GLY A 39 -9.29 -5.46 5.16
N GLN A 40 -8.38 -6.26 5.75
CA GLN A 40 -8.07 -6.17 7.19
C GLN A 40 -7.47 -4.82 7.59
N HIS A 41 -6.55 -4.27 6.77
CA HIS A 41 -5.97 -2.94 7.03
C HIS A 41 -7.05 -1.87 7.03
N ALA A 42 -7.85 -1.78 5.95
CA ALA A 42 -8.95 -0.83 5.85
C ALA A 42 -9.90 -0.88 7.05
N ALA A 43 -10.33 -2.11 7.42
CA ALA A 43 -11.26 -2.32 8.51
C ALA A 43 -10.72 -1.81 9.86
N TRP A 44 -9.46 -2.07 10.16
CA TRP A 44 -8.89 -1.70 11.45
C TRP A 44 -8.33 -0.28 11.48
N LEU A 45 -7.54 0.12 10.46
CA LEU A 45 -6.86 1.42 10.42
C LEU A 45 -7.84 2.59 10.31
N SER A 46 -8.93 2.43 9.55
CA SER A 46 -9.95 3.48 9.42
C SER A 46 -10.59 3.86 10.76
N GLY A 47 -10.78 2.87 11.64
CA GLY A 47 -11.29 3.12 12.99
C GLY A 47 -10.28 3.83 13.90
N GLN A 48 -8.97 3.61 13.68
CA GLN A 48 -7.89 4.23 14.44
C GLN A 48 -7.52 5.64 13.98
N LEU A 49 -7.93 6.01 12.77
CA LEU A 49 -7.66 7.30 12.12
C LEU A 49 -8.98 7.97 11.69
N PRO A 50 -9.87 8.32 12.64
CA PRO A 50 -11.24 8.78 12.34
C PRO A 50 -11.30 10.13 11.61
N HIS A 51 -10.19 10.86 11.53
CA HIS A 51 -10.06 12.10 10.78
C HIS A 51 -9.83 11.87 9.28
N LEU A 52 -9.53 10.61 8.88
CA LEU A 52 -9.35 10.24 7.48
C LEU A 52 -10.61 9.55 6.95
N GLN A 53 -11.06 9.99 5.79
CA GLN A 53 -12.04 9.25 4.99
C GLN A 53 -11.28 8.15 4.22
N TRP A 54 -11.32 6.93 4.75
CA TRP A 54 -10.57 5.79 4.22
C TRP A 54 -11.33 5.11 3.08
N GLN A 55 -10.77 5.15 1.88
CA GLN A 55 -11.31 4.51 0.68
C GLN A 55 -10.45 3.29 0.31
N PRO A 56 -10.89 2.05 0.63
CA PRO A 56 -10.18 0.87 0.16
C PRO A 56 -10.44 0.63 -1.33
N SER A 57 -9.43 0.14 -2.03
CA SER A 57 -9.56 -0.25 -3.43
C SER A 57 -8.73 -1.48 -3.76
N ASP A 58 -9.16 -2.23 -4.76
CA ASP A 58 -8.45 -3.38 -5.30
C ASP A 58 -9.02 -3.73 -6.67
N VAL A 59 -8.40 -4.67 -7.38
CA VAL A 59 -8.99 -5.24 -8.59
C VAL A 59 -10.39 -5.83 -8.30
N ALA A 60 -11.28 -5.79 -9.25
CA ALA A 60 -12.69 -6.19 -9.07
C ALA A 60 -12.87 -7.57 -8.41
N ALA A 61 -11.97 -8.51 -8.72
CA ALA A 61 -11.99 -9.86 -8.17
C ALA A 61 -11.82 -9.92 -6.63
N ASN A 62 -11.13 -8.95 -6.03
CA ASN A 62 -10.83 -8.91 -4.59
C ASN A 62 -11.90 -8.15 -3.77
N LEU A 63 -12.77 -7.36 -4.40
CA LEU A 63 -13.78 -6.58 -3.69
C LEU A 63 -14.70 -7.41 -2.79
N PRO A 64 -15.13 -8.64 -3.17
CA PRO A 64 -15.92 -9.50 -2.29
C PRO A 64 -15.23 -9.84 -0.97
N TYR A 65 -13.89 -9.92 -0.96
CA TYR A 65 -13.11 -10.19 0.27
C TYR A 65 -13.12 -8.99 1.20
N ILE A 66 -12.87 -7.79 0.66
CA ILE A 66 -12.87 -6.53 1.43
C ILE A 66 -14.23 -6.28 2.05
N ARG A 67 -15.32 -6.55 1.30
CA ARG A 67 -16.70 -6.37 1.81
C ARG A 67 -17.04 -7.22 3.02
N GLN A 68 -16.39 -8.36 3.22
CA GLN A 68 -16.62 -9.20 4.39
C GLN A 68 -16.12 -8.57 5.70
N TRP A 69 -15.26 -7.56 5.63
CA TRP A 69 -14.74 -6.81 6.78
C TRP A 69 -15.53 -5.52 7.06
N GLN A 70 -16.47 -5.14 6.20
CA GLN A 70 -17.22 -3.89 6.37
C GLN A 70 -18.12 -3.87 7.60
N SER A 71 -18.56 -5.03 8.08
CA SER A 71 -19.38 -5.14 9.29
C SER A 71 -18.57 -5.22 10.59
N ASP A 72 -17.25 -5.14 10.52
CA ASP A 72 -16.40 -5.21 11.72
C ASP A 72 -16.66 -4.03 12.65
N PRO A 73 -16.74 -4.28 13.97
CA PRO A 73 -16.87 -3.23 14.95
C PRO A 73 -15.70 -2.24 14.84
N GLY A 74 -16.04 -0.95 14.71
CA GLY A 74 -15.04 0.12 14.59
C GLY A 74 -14.55 0.39 13.16
N ASN A 75 -14.91 -0.43 12.17
CA ASN A 75 -14.63 -0.12 10.77
C ASN A 75 -15.34 1.16 10.33
N ARG A 76 -14.59 2.10 9.74
CA ARG A 76 -15.07 3.39 9.21
C ARG A 76 -14.74 3.57 7.73
N ALA A 77 -14.16 2.53 7.10
CA ALA A 77 -13.82 2.57 5.69
C ALA A 77 -15.09 2.65 4.82
N LEU A 78 -14.98 3.40 3.74
CA LEU A 78 -16.01 3.45 2.70
C LEU A 78 -16.17 2.06 2.02
N PRO A 79 -17.28 1.81 1.32
CA PRO A 79 -17.38 0.63 0.48
C PRO A 79 -16.21 0.56 -0.51
N PRO A 80 -15.62 -0.64 -0.73
CA PRO A 80 -14.46 -0.76 -1.59
C PRO A 80 -14.81 -0.47 -3.05
N LEU A 81 -13.90 0.22 -3.75
CA LEU A 81 -14.03 0.49 -5.17
C LEU A 81 -13.07 -0.38 -6.01
N ALA A 82 -13.44 -0.66 -7.25
CA ALA A 82 -12.59 -1.36 -8.20
C ALA A 82 -11.50 -0.41 -8.70
N LEU A 83 -10.25 -0.83 -8.60
CA LEU A 83 -9.11 -0.12 -9.11
C LEU A 83 -8.09 -1.10 -9.71
N ASP A 84 -7.90 -1.01 -11.01
CA ASP A 84 -6.73 -1.55 -11.69
C ASP A 84 -5.73 -0.39 -11.82
N VAL A 85 -4.51 -0.55 -11.30
CA VAL A 85 -3.50 0.51 -11.33
C VAL A 85 -3.12 0.96 -12.75
N ALA A 86 -3.27 0.10 -13.74
CA ALA A 86 -3.08 0.43 -15.16
C ALA A 86 -4.35 1.02 -15.82
N GLY A 87 -5.53 0.78 -15.23
CA GLY A 87 -6.83 1.21 -15.72
C GLY A 87 -7.18 2.68 -15.44
N GLU A 88 -8.46 2.99 -15.50
CA GLU A 88 -8.97 4.29 -15.10
C GLU A 88 -9.01 4.42 -13.58
N TRP A 89 -8.61 5.58 -13.07
CA TRP A 89 -8.66 5.90 -11.66
C TRP A 89 -9.91 6.70 -11.32
N PRO A 90 -10.38 6.66 -10.05
CA PRO A 90 -11.53 7.44 -9.62
C PRO A 90 -11.27 8.94 -9.80
N ALA A 91 -12.32 9.68 -10.17
CA ALA A 91 -12.22 11.13 -10.31
C ALA A 91 -11.90 11.82 -8.99
N GLY A 92 -11.14 12.91 -9.07
CA GLY A 92 -10.75 13.72 -7.92
C GLY A 92 -9.34 13.47 -7.44
N HIS A 93 -9.01 14.05 -6.29
CA HIS A 93 -7.68 13.94 -5.69
C HIS A 93 -7.81 13.45 -4.24
N PHE A 94 -6.74 12.82 -3.78
CA PHE A 94 -6.61 12.30 -2.42
C PHE A 94 -5.50 13.06 -1.68
N ASP A 95 -5.70 13.26 -0.38
CA ASP A 95 -4.67 13.85 0.47
C ASP A 95 -3.59 12.82 0.82
N TYR A 96 -3.97 11.54 0.83
CA TYR A 96 -3.06 10.44 1.13
C TYR A 96 -3.33 9.24 0.21
N LEU A 97 -2.25 8.63 -0.26
CA LEU A 97 -2.27 7.30 -0.87
C LEU A 97 -1.51 6.33 0.03
N PHE A 98 -2.05 5.15 0.20
CA PHE A 98 -1.43 4.09 0.99
C PHE A 98 -1.49 2.77 0.25
N THR A 99 -0.40 2.02 0.28
CA THR A 99 -0.35 0.66 -0.23
C THR A 99 0.55 -0.20 0.64
N ALA A 100 0.15 -1.45 0.85
CA ALA A 100 0.89 -2.39 1.68
C ALA A 100 1.06 -3.74 0.99
N ASN A 101 2.32 -4.18 0.85
CA ASN A 101 2.67 -5.47 0.26
C ASN A 101 2.23 -5.67 -1.19
N THR A 102 2.21 -4.63 -1.99
CA THR A 102 1.74 -4.66 -3.39
C THR A 102 2.88 -4.57 -4.40
N PHE A 103 3.90 -3.74 -4.17
CA PHE A 103 4.93 -3.46 -5.15
C PHE A 103 5.75 -4.69 -5.56
N HIS A 104 5.92 -5.66 -4.65
CA HIS A 104 6.65 -6.89 -4.95
C HIS A 104 5.79 -7.97 -5.64
N ILE A 105 4.47 -7.82 -5.67
CA ILE A 105 3.56 -8.74 -6.37
C ILE A 105 3.09 -8.22 -7.74
N MET A 106 3.39 -6.97 -8.08
CA MET A 106 3.14 -6.37 -9.38
C MET A 106 4.39 -6.43 -10.25
N ALA A 107 4.26 -6.57 -11.56
CA ALA A 107 5.34 -6.35 -12.51
C ALA A 107 5.80 -4.87 -12.47
N GLU A 108 7.08 -4.60 -12.80
CA GLU A 108 7.61 -3.23 -12.78
C GLU A 108 6.78 -2.20 -13.54
N PRO A 109 6.26 -2.48 -14.76
CA PRO A 109 5.42 -1.51 -15.47
C PRO A 109 4.13 -1.17 -14.73
N LEU A 110 3.59 -2.10 -13.93
CA LEU A 110 2.40 -1.85 -13.10
C LEU A 110 2.75 -1.00 -11.87
N VAL A 111 3.93 -1.18 -11.29
CA VAL A 111 4.42 -0.33 -10.20
C VAL A 111 4.64 1.09 -10.73
N GLU A 112 5.27 1.26 -11.89
CA GLU A 112 5.43 2.56 -12.56
C GLU A 112 4.08 3.24 -12.83
N ALA A 113 3.10 2.49 -13.36
CA ALA A 113 1.75 3.01 -13.60
C ALA A 113 1.06 3.42 -12.29
N CYS A 114 1.20 2.62 -11.22
CA CYS A 114 0.66 2.91 -9.89
C CYS A 114 1.25 4.21 -9.33
N ILE A 115 2.57 4.38 -9.39
CA ILE A 115 3.26 5.57 -8.91
C ILE A 115 2.83 6.80 -9.72
N ARG A 116 2.92 6.74 -11.06
CA ARG A 116 2.57 7.87 -11.93
C ARG A 116 1.13 8.32 -11.73
N LYS A 117 0.17 7.40 -11.88
CA LYS A 117 -1.25 7.73 -11.73
C LYS A 117 -1.61 8.12 -10.30
N GLY A 118 -1.00 7.47 -9.31
CA GLY A 118 -1.16 7.87 -7.91
C GLY A 118 -0.72 9.30 -7.68
N CYS A 119 0.45 9.69 -8.18
CA CYS A 119 0.93 11.07 -8.06
C CYS A 119 0.05 12.08 -8.80
N GLU A 120 -0.52 11.70 -9.96
CA GLU A 120 -1.51 12.52 -10.70
C GLU A 120 -2.80 12.75 -9.90
N HIS A 121 -3.15 11.83 -8.97
CA HIS A 121 -4.34 11.89 -8.12
C HIS A 121 -4.06 12.33 -6.68
N LEU A 122 -2.84 12.70 -6.35
CA LEU A 122 -2.52 13.34 -5.08
C LEU A 122 -2.80 14.85 -5.13
N THR A 123 -3.26 15.40 -4.03
CA THR A 123 -3.23 16.85 -3.81
C THR A 123 -1.80 17.37 -3.82
N GLU A 124 -1.60 18.68 -3.96
CA GLU A 124 -0.26 19.30 -4.01
C GLU A 124 0.61 18.91 -2.81
N ASP A 125 0.05 19.01 -1.59
CA ASP A 125 0.73 18.64 -0.33
C ASP A 125 0.47 17.17 0.07
N GLY A 126 -0.13 16.38 -0.82
CA GLY A 126 -0.50 14.99 -0.57
C GLY A 126 0.70 14.08 -0.41
N LYS A 127 0.52 12.98 0.33
CA LYS A 127 1.59 12.00 0.58
C LYS A 127 1.23 10.61 0.08
N PHE A 128 2.23 9.92 -0.47
CA PHE A 128 2.12 8.53 -0.86
C PHE A 128 2.96 7.66 0.10
N LEU A 129 2.32 6.72 0.77
CA LEU A 129 2.95 5.82 1.75
C LEU A 129 2.98 4.40 1.20
N VAL A 130 4.17 3.81 1.13
CA VAL A 130 4.40 2.48 0.54
C VAL A 130 5.04 1.57 1.58
N TYR A 131 4.31 0.53 2.02
CA TYR A 131 4.81 -0.48 2.94
C TYR A 131 5.15 -1.78 2.21
N GLY A 132 6.30 -2.35 2.53
CA GLY A 132 6.73 -3.65 2.02
C GLY A 132 8.22 -3.91 2.20
N PRO A 133 8.73 -5.04 1.69
CA PRO A 133 10.16 -5.28 1.61
C PRO A 133 10.76 -4.48 0.46
N PHE A 134 11.98 -3.99 0.66
CA PHE A 134 12.79 -3.33 -0.36
C PHE A 134 14.23 -3.81 -0.29
N ASN A 135 14.89 -3.86 -1.44
CA ASN A 135 16.33 -4.01 -1.55
C ASN A 135 16.98 -2.62 -1.50
N TYR A 136 18.26 -2.58 -1.18
CA TYR A 136 19.10 -1.39 -1.19
C TYR A 136 20.36 -1.68 -1.96
N GLN A 137 20.71 -0.84 -2.93
CA GLN A 137 21.89 -0.97 -3.78
C GLN A 137 21.98 -2.38 -4.42
N GLY A 138 20.86 -2.91 -4.87
CA GLY A 138 20.75 -4.24 -5.45
C GLY A 138 20.97 -5.39 -4.46
N GLN A 139 20.97 -5.13 -3.14
CA GLN A 139 21.21 -6.13 -2.12
C GLN A 139 19.97 -6.39 -1.26
N PHE A 140 19.73 -7.67 -0.96
CA PHE A 140 18.69 -8.05 -0.01
C PHE A 140 19.06 -7.63 1.41
N THR A 141 18.10 -7.12 2.15
CA THR A 141 18.28 -6.69 3.55
C THR A 141 18.37 -7.87 4.52
N SER A 142 17.99 -9.07 4.08
CA SER A 142 18.04 -10.30 4.87
C SER A 142 17.99 -11.55 3.99
N ASP A 143 18.42 -12.69 4.54
CA ASP A 143 18.27 -13.98 3.87
C ASP A 143 16.79 -14.38 3.71
N SER A 144 15.92 -13.99 4.64
CA SER A 144 14.48 -14.22 4.50
C SER A 144 13.87 -13.46 3.33
N ASN A 145 14.30 -12.22 3.08
CA ASN A 145 13.87 -11.45 1.91
C ASN A 145 14.39 -12.06 0.60
N ARG A 146 15.63 -12.56 0.58
CA ARG A 146 16.17 -13.28 -0.59
C ARG A 146 15.32 -14.52 -0.93
N GLN A 147 15.01 -15.34 0.07
CA GLN A 147 14.17 -16.53 -0.12
C GLN A 147 12.74 -16.15 -0.52
N PHE A 148 12.22 -15.04 -0.01
CA PHE A 148 10.90 -14.54 -0.39
C PHE A 148 10.89 -14.07 -1.84
N ASP A 149 11.87 -13.30 -2.27
CA ASP A 149 12.03 -12.87 -3.68
C ASP A 149 12.11 -14.06 -4.63
N GLN A 150 12.90 -15.08 -4.29
CA GLN A 150 12.98 -16.30 -5.08
C GLN A 150 11.61 -16.96 -5.27
N ARG A 151 10.82 -17.13 -4.20
CA ARG A 151 9.47 -17.70 -4.29
C ARG A 151 8.51 -16.85 -5.12
N LEU A 152 8.64 -15.52 -5.06
CA LEU A 152 7.83 -14.62 -5.90
C LEU A 152 8.12 -14.85 -7.37
N ARG A 153 9.41 -14.90 -7.75
CA ARG A 153 9.87 -15.11 -9.13
C ARG A 153 9.60 -16.52 -9.67
N GLU A 154 9.62 -17.54 -8.82
CA GLU A 154 9.22 -18.90 -9.17
C GLU A 154 7.71 -18.97 -9.54
N GLY A 155 6.87 -18.16 -8.88
CA GLY A 155 5.43 -18.07 -9.21
C GLY A 155 5.12 -17.20 -10.42
N ASP A 156 5.89 -16.12 -10.60
CA ASP A 156 5.76 -15.17 -11.70
C ASP A 156 7.08 -14.38 -11.82
N GLY A 157 7.79 -14.56 -12.93
CA GLY A 157 9.12 -13.97 -13.13
C GLY A 157 9.17 -12.44 -13.08
N ASP A 158 8.05 -11.77 -13.31
CA ASP A 158 7.94 -10.31 -13.26
C ASP A 158 7.74 -9.76 -11.84
N ARG A 159 7.44 -10.63 -10.86
CA ARG A 159 7.37 -10.28 -9.44
C ARG A 159 8.75 -10.25 -8.82
N GLY A 160 8.87 -9.59 -7.68
CA GLY A 160 10.10 -9.54 -6.89
C GLY A 160 10.19 -8.30 -6.03
N ILE A 161 11.08 -8.34 -5.05
CA ILE A 161 11.36 -7.21 -4.17
C ILE A 161 12.03 -6.11 -5.00
N ARG A 162 11.48 -4.89 -4.93
CA ARG A 162 11.98 -3.74 -5.68
C ARG A 162 13.14 -3.08 -4.94
N ASP A 163 14.09 -2.53 -5.71
CA ASP A 163 15.12 -1.67 -5.14
C ASP A 163 14.52 -0.33 -4.70
N GLN A 164 14.87 0.09 -3.50
CA GLN A 164 14.39 1.36 -2.93
C GLN A 164 14.78 2.53 -3.81
N GLU A 165 16.00 2.54 -4.33
CA GLU A 165 16.52 3.61 -5.21
C GLU A 165 15.75 3.69 -6.52
N TRP A 166 15.37 2.55 -7.10
CA TRP A 166 14.52 2.53 -8.29
C TRP A 166 13.14 3.12 -8.00
N VAL A 167 12.53 2.77 -6.85
CA VAL A 167 11.23 3.32 -6.45
C VAL A 167 11.34 4.83 -6.24
N VAL A 168 12.39 5.31 -5.55
CA VAL A 168 12.65 6.74 -5.35
C VAL A 168 12.78 7.47 -6.69
N GLU A 169 13.48 6.88 -7.66
CA GLU A 169 13.60 7.46 -9.00
C GLU A 169 12.23 7.58 -9.70
N GLN A 170 11.35 6.55 -9.59
CA GLN A 170 10.01 6.62 -10.20
C GLN A 170 9.18 7.76 -9.59
N PHE A 171 9.24 7.95 -8.27
CA PHE A 171 8.57 9.08 -7.60
C PHE A 171 9.19 10.43 -7.99
N ALA A 172 10.52 10.52 -8.07
CA ALA A 172 11.20 11.75 -8.48
C ALA A 172 10.81 12.21 -9.91
N ARG A 173 10.57 11.28 -10.84
CA ARG A 173 10.02 11.55 -12.17
C ARG A 173 8.63 12.21 -12.12
N GLN A 174 7.90 12.01 -11.02
CA GLN A 174 6.60 12.64 -10.76
C GLN A 174 6.71 13.87 -9.84
N GLN A 175 7.93 14.41 -9.66
CA GLN A 175 8.21 15.56 -8.78
C GLN A 175 7.81 15.31 -7.31
N ARG A 176 7.84 14.04 -6.89
CA ARG A 176 7.64 13.62 -5.50
C ARG A 176 8.94 13.08 -4.93
N HIS A 177 9.26 13.48 -3.70
CA HIS A 177 10.53 13.15 -3.07
C HIS A 177 10.35 12.28 -1.85
N LEU A 178 11.34 11.44 -1.56
CA LEU A 178 11.35 10.64 -0.34
C LEU A 178 11.47 11.56 0.89
N LEU A 179 10.43 11.60 1.71
CA LEU A 179 10.39 12.38 2.95
C LEU A 179 10.88 11.56 4.14
N ALA A 180 10.61 10.26 4.14
CA ALA A 180 11.01 9.35 5.21
C ALA A 180 11.11 7.91 4.72
N ASP A 181 12.01 7.15 5.35
CA ASP A 181 12.22 5.73 5.16
C ASP A 181 12.26 5.06 6.54
N HIS A 182 11.12 4.52 6.98
CA HIS A 182 10.96 3.93 8.31
C HIS A 182 11.32 2.45 8.30
N GLU A 183 12.14 2.04 9.27
CA GLU A 183 12.35 0.62 9.56
C GLU A 183 11.10 0.00 10.15
N MET A 184 10.71 -1.15 9.61
CA MET A 184 9.51 -1.85 10.00
C MET A 184 9.85 -3.31 10.38
N PRO A 185 9.03 -3.97 11.20
CA PRO A 185 9.25 -5.37 11.56
C PRO A 185 9.38 -6.29 10.34
N ALA A 186 10.08 -7.41 10.54
CA ALA A 186 10.30 -8.46 9.54
C ALA A 186 11.02 -7.97 8.26
N ASN A 187 12.00 -7.07 8.43
CA ASN A 187 12.81 -6.49 7.34
C ASN A 187 11.97 -5.79 6.26
N ASN A 188 10.82 -5.24 6.64
CA ASN A 188 10.05 -4.34 5.79
C ASN A 188 10.45 -2.88 6.03
N ARG A 189 9.98 -2.02 5.15
CA ARG A 189 10.11 -0.57 5.23
C ARG A 189 8.75 0.07 5.01
N LEU A 190 8.59 1.29 5.49
CA LEU A 190 7.50 2.17 5.06
C LEU A 190 8.12 3.46 4.52
N LEU A 191 8.04 3.61 3.20
CA LEU A 191 8.54 4.77 2.49
C LEU A 191 7.43 5.81 2.38
N VAL A 192 7.77 7.08 2.63
CA VAL A 192 6.84 8.21 2.56
C VAL A 192 7.35 9.20 1.53
N PHE A 193 6.50 9.51 0.56
CA PHE A 193 6.78 10.47 -0.53
C PHE A 193 5.80 11.65 -0.47
N GLY A 194 6.30 12.85 -0.81
CA GLY A 194 5.51 14.07 -0.91
C GLY A 194 6.12 15.08 -1.86
#